data_dff3230ed76adb1992c257dbeaf6da8f
#
_entry.id   dff3230ed76adb1992c257dbeaf6da8f
#
_cell.length_a   1.000
_cell.length_b   1.000
_cell.length_c   1.000
_cell.angle_alpha   90.00
_cell.angle_beta   90.00
_cell.angle_gamma   90.00
#
_symmetry.space_group_name_H-M   'P 1'
#
loop_
_entity.id
_entity.type
_entity.pdbx_description
1 polymer ?
#
loop_
_entity_poly.entity_id
_entity_poly.type
_entity_poly.pdbx_seq_one_letter_code
_entity_poly.pdbx_strand_id
1 'polypeptide(L)'
;MEQEFKRLGFEISRQNLSNRIIKGANLLKPIYEQIKLSLLNETLLHADETVLEVLHEPGKEAGSKSYVWVYRTSHYNTHPAVVYEYTLGRSGDYAKKFLADWNGTYLHCDGYAGYKKLVGKTICGCLVHAKRKFHEAYEINKSNEYAKQGETYLRKLFQLETKAD
;
A
#
# COMPACT_ATOMS: atom_id res chain seq x y z
N MET A 1 11.91 -4.23 23.01
CA MET A 1 10.78 -3.81 23.87
C MET A 1 10.89 -4.38 25.30
N GLU A 2 10.83 -5.71 25.53
CA GLU A 2 10.93 -6.29 26.89
C GLU A 2 12.20 -5.83 27.64
N GLN A 3 13.37 -5.90 27.01
CA GLN A 3 14.62 -5.41 27.59
C GLN A 3 14.62 -3.90 27.87
N GLU A 4 13.93 -3.12 27.05
CA GLU A 4 13.82 -1.68 27.24
C GLU A 4 12.94 -1.34 28.44
N PHE A 5 11.81 -2.02 28.59
CA PHE A 5 10.97 -1.89 29.80
C PHE A 5 11.73 -2.30 31.06
N LYS A 6 12.54 -3.35 30.98
CA LYS A 6 13.38 -3.79 32.13
C LYS A 6 14.41 -2.73 32.51
N ARG A 7 15.01 -2.02 31.54
CA ARG A 7 15.92 -0.88 31.82
C ARG A 7 15.21 0.27 32.53
N LEU A 8 13.91 0.46 32.23
CA LEU A 8 13.06 1.48 32.86
C LEU A 8 12.48 1.01 34.21
N GLY A 9 12.89 -0.17 34.70
CA GLY A 9 12.41 -0.72 35.98
C GLY A 9 11.07 -1.44 35.93
N PHE A 10 10.54 -1.72 34.72
CA PHE A 10 9.28 -2.44 34.56
C PHE A 10 9.51 -3.88 34.11
N GLU A 11 9.00 -4.85 34.88
CA GLU A 11 8.99 -6.27 34.50
C GLU A 11 7.71 -6.60 33.70
N ILE A 12 7.80 -6.49 32.38
CA ILE A 12 6.69 -6.82 31.47
C ILE A 12 7.18 -7.87 30.50
N SER A 13 6.58 -9.06 30.52
CA SER A 13 6.91 -10.14 29.59
C SER A 13 6.47 -9.81 28.16
N ARG A 14 7.16 -10.39 27.17
CA ARG A 14 6.80 -10.28 25.75
C ARG A 14 5.34 -10.69 25.50
N GLN A 15 4.87 -11.74 26.19
CA GLN A 15 3.49 -12.21 26.08
C GLN A 15 2.48 -11.14 26.53
N ASN A 16 2.75 -10.48 27.66
CA ASN A 16 1.91 -9.42 28.18
C ASN A 16 1.88 -8.19 27.24
N LEU A 17 3.03 -7.83 26.67
CA LEU A 17 3.10 -6.76 25.66
C LEU A 17 2.26 -7.12 24.43
N SER A 18 2.42 -8.32 23.89
CA SER A 18 1.63 -8.81 22.75
C SER A 18 0.13 -8.78 23.03
N ASN A 19 -0.30 -9.32 24.17
CA ASN A 19 -1.70 -9.33 24.58
C ASN A 19 -2.29 -7.91 24.71
N ARG A 20 -1.51 -6.96 25.21
CA ARG A 20 -1.94 -5.55 25.34
C ARG A 20 -2.10 -4.90 23.96
N ILE A 21 -1.18 -5.17 23.01
CA ILE A 21 -1.30 -4.67 21.63
C ILE A 21 -2.55 -5.23 20.97
N ILE A 22 -2.82 -6.53 21.09
CA ILE A 22 -4.01 -7.19 20.52
C ILE A 22 -5.29 -6.58 21.12
N LYS A 23 -5.35 -6.40 22.43
CA LYS A 23 -6.50 -5.75 23.09
C LYS A 23 -6.69 -4.31 22.61
N GLY A 24 -5.61 -3.53 22.52
CA GLY A 24 -5.64 -2.17 21.98
C GLY A 24 -6.15 -2.12 20.55
N ALA A 25 -5.65 -3.01 19.68
CA ALA A 25 -6.10 -3.11 18.29
C ALA A 25 -7.61 -3.44 18.21
N ASN A 26 -8.12 -4.33 19.04
CA ASN A 26 -9.55 -4.66 19.10
C ASN A 26 -10.40 -3.45 19.53
N LEU A 27 -9.94 -2.63 20.47
CA LEU A 27 -10.61 -1.41 20.88
C LEU A 27 -10.64 -0.34 19.78
N LEU A 28 -9.59 -0.29 18.94
CA LEU A 28 -9.48 0.65 17.82
C LEU A 28 -10.21 0.18 16.55
N LYS A 29 -10.66 -1.07 16.50
CA LYS A 29 -11.33 -1.63 15.32
C LYS A 29 -12.52 -0.80 14.83
N PRO A 30 -13.43 -0.28 15.68
CA PRO A 30 -14.53 0.56 15.21
C PRO A 30 -14.05 1.85 14.49
N ILE A 31 -12.94 2.44 14.97
CA ILE A 31 -12.33 3.62 14.32
C ILE A 31 -11.77 3.23 12.95
N TYR A 32 -11.06 2.11 12.86
CA TYR A 32 -10.57 1.57 11.59
C TYR A 32 -11.70 1.38 10.56
N GLU A 33 -12.82 0.77 10.98
CA GLU A 33 -13.97 0.55 10.10
C GLU A 33 -14.60 1.88 9.62
N GLN A 34 -14.67 2.91 10.47
CA GLN A 34 -15.15 4.22 10.05
C GLN A 34 -14.20 4.91 9.05
N ILE A 35 -12.90 4.84 9.26
CA ILE A 35 -11.91 5.35 8.31
C ILE A 35 -12.02 4.61 6.97
N LYS A 36 -12.18 3.27 6.99
CA LYS A 36 -12.39 2.46 5.80
C LYS A 36 -13.67 2.87 5.07
N LEU A 37 -14.78 3.03 5.76
CA LEU A 37 -16.05 3.47 5.17
C LEU A 37 -15.92 4.85 4.52
N SER A 38 -15.28 5.80 5.19
CA SER A 38 -15.01 7.12 4.62
C SER A 38 -14.18 7.01 3.33
N LEU A 39 -13.13 6.20 3.34
CA LEU A 39 -12.28 5.96 2.17
C LEU A 39 -13.08 5.33 1.02
N LEU A 40 -13.95 4.36 1.27
CA LEU A 40 -14.74 3.67 0.25
C LEU A 40 -15.83 4.57 -0.39
N ASN A 41 -16.11 5.74 0.15
CA ASN A 41 -17.01 6.73 -0.45
C ASN A 41 -16.30 7.68 -1.43
N GLU A 42 -14.97 7.63 -1.54
CA GLU A 42 -14.22 8.53 -2.40
C GLU A 42 -14.25 8.09 -3.87
N THR A 43 -14.30 9.06 -4.78
CA THR A 43 -14.32 8.81 -6.23
C THR A 43 -12.99 8.24 -6.74
N LEU A 44 -11.87 8.71 -6.17
CA LEU A 44 -10.51 8.33 -6.52
C LEU A 44 -9.79 7.74 -5.30
N LEU A 45 -9.26 6.55 -5.47
CA LEU A 45 -8.36 5.93 -4.51
C LEU A 45 -7.00 5.64 -5.12
N HIS A 46 -6.00 5.58 -4.26
CA HIS A 46 -4.68 5.04 -4.57
C HIS A 46 -4.51 3.70 -3.87
N ALA A 47 -3.93 2.73 -4.57
CA ALA A 47 -3.59 1.43 -4.02
C ALA A 47 -2.18 0.99 -4.40
N ASP A 48 -1.53 0.32 -3.47
CA ASP A 48 -0.22 -0.30 -3.68
C ASP A 48 -0.11 -1.49 -2.72
N GLU A 49 0.83 -2.41 -2.97
CA GLU A 49 1.08 -3.53 -2.07
C GLU A 49 2.58 -3.79 -1.93
N THR A 50 2.97 -4.19 -0.72
CA THR A 50 4.36 -4.53 -0.41
C THR A 50 4.45 -5.88 0.28
N VAL A 51 5.58 -6.54 0.09
CA VAL A 51 5.88 -7.83 0.75
C VAL A 51 6.07 -7.61 2.25
N LEU A 52 5.47 -8.49 3.04
CA LEU A 52 5.74 -8.63 4.46
C LEU A 52 6.19 -10.08 4.73
N GLU A 53 7.41 -10.25 5.23
CA GLU A 53 7.91 -11.56 5.65
C GLU A 53 7.41 -11.87 7.06
N VAL A 54 6.68 -12.96 7.20
CA VAL A 54 6.21 -13.48 8.48
C VAL A 54 6.87 -14.83 8.74
N LEU A 55 7.73 -14.89 9.75
CA LEU A 55 8.57 -16.07 10.03
C LEU A 55 7.75 -17.31 10.40
N HIS A 56 6.66 -17.13 11.16
CA HIS A 56 5.80 -18.22 11.63
C HIS A 56 4.34 -17.85 11.38
N GLU A 57 3.83 -18.22 10.22
CA GLU A 57 2.44 -17.99 9.85
C GLU A 57 1.69 -19.34 9.82
N PRO A 58 0.60 -19.50 10.58
CA PRO A 58 -0.14 -20.75 10.59
C PRO A 58 -0.61 -21.15 9.18
N GLY A 59 -0.32 -22.39 8.77
CA GLY A 59 -0.73 -22.92 7.47
C GLY A 59 0.13 -22.51 6.29
N LYS A 60 1.28 -21.85 6.52
CA LYS A 60 2.24 -21.49 5.46
C LYS A 60 3.63 -22.06 5.74
N GLU A 61 4.34 -22.35 4.68
CA GLU A 61 5.77 -22.71 4.75
C GLU A 61 6.62 -21.51 5.18
N ALA A 62 7.69 -21.79 5.94
CA ALA A 62 8.65 -20.78 6.35
C ALA A 62 9.25 -20.07 5.12
N GLY A 63 9.30 -18.74 5.14
CA GLY A 63 9.80 -17.92 4.03
C GLY A 63 8.78 -17.62 2.93
N SER A 64 7.52 -18.12 3.04
CA SER A 64 6.46 -17.67 2.14
C SER A 64 6.13 -16.19 2.37
N LYS A 65 5.86 -15.48 1.25
CA LYS A 65 5.59 -14.04 1.29
C LYS A 65 4.12 -13.77 1.62
N SER A 66 3.89 -12.95 2.64
CA SER A 66 2.63 -12.28 2.90
C SER A 66 2.71 -10.84 2.40
N TYR A 67 1.60 -10.12 2.39
CA TYR A 67 1.54 -8.78 1.81
C TYR A 67 0.78 -7.83 2.71
N VAL A 68 1.20 -6.58 2.69
CA VAL A 68 0.43 -5.45 3.20
C VAL A 68 -0.03 -4.63 2.01
N TRP A 69 -1.34 -4.49 1.87
CA TRP A 69 -1.98 -3.60 0.92
C TRP A 69 -2.23 -2.26 1.58
N VAL A 70 -1.98 -1.19 0.86
CA VAL A 70 -2.30 0.17 1.28
C VAL A 70 -3.35 0.74 0.35
N TYR A 71 -4.38 1.33 0.95
CA TYR A 71 -5.41 2.09 0.23
C TYR A 71 -5.45 3.49 0.83
N ARG A 72 -5.44 4.50 -0.01
CA ARG A 72 -5.48 5.89 0.47
C ARG A 72 -6.31 6.78 -0.44
N THR A 73 -6.83 7.84 0.14
CA THR A 73 -7.46 8.94 -0.59
C THR A 73 -6.41 9.77 -1.33
N SER A 74 -6.84 10.64 -2.26
CA SER A 74 -5.95 11.65 -2.85
C SER A 74 -5.44 12.63 -1.77
N HIS A 75 -4.28 13.22 -1.99
CA HIS A 75 -3.76 14.28 -1.09
C HIS A 75 -4.56 15.58 -1.18
N TYR A 76 -5.32 15.78 -2.27
CA TYR A 76 -6.26 16.89 -2.41
C TYR A 76 -7.57 16.68 -1.64
N ASN A 77 -7.75 15.51 -1.02
CA ASN A 77 -8.96 15.23 -0.25
C ASN A 77 -8.98 16.07 1.03
N THR A 78 -10.14 16.60 1.39
CA THR A 78 -10.33 17.39 2.61
C THR A 78 -10.15 16.57 3.89
N HIS A 79 -10.36 15.26 3.80
CA HIS A 79 -10.21 14.30 4.90
C HIS A 79 -9.27 13.16 4.45
N PRO A 80 -7.95 13.40 4.41
CA PRO A 80 -7.02 12.38 3.95
C PRO A 80 -7.05 11.17 4.87
N ALA A 81 -7.17 9.98 4.28
CA ALA A 81 -7.22 8.71 4.98
C ALA A 81 -6.29 7.70 4.34
N VAL A 82 -5.69 6.84 5.17
CA VAL A 82 -4.87 5.70 4.75
C VAL A 82 -5.31 4.48 5.54
N VAL A 83 -5.52 3.37 4.85
CA VAL A 83 -5.89 2.08 5.44
C VAL A 83 -4.92 1.01 4.96
N TYR A 84 -4.48 0.17 5.89
CA TYR A 84 -3.62 -0.97 5.61
C TYR A 84 -4.39 -2.27 5.81
N GLU A 85 -4.19 -3.22 4.91
CA GLU A 85 -4.75 -4.56 5.01
C GLU A 85 -3.65 -5.61 4.86
N TYR A 86 -3.56 -6.50 5.84
CA TYR A 86 -2.68 -7.65 5.78
C TYR A 86 -3.35 -8.81 5.05
N THR A 87 -2.60 -9.48 4.16
CA THR A 87 -3.08 -10.63 3.41
C THR A 87 -2.02 -11.73 3.28
N LEU A 88 -2.48 -12.96 3.13
CA LEU A 88 -1.62 -14.15 2.99
C LEU A 88 -0.91 -14.26 1.63
N GLY A 89 -1.23 -13.39 0.68
CA GLY A 89 -0.66 -13.43 -0.66
C GLY A 89 -1.00 -12.19 -1.49
N ARG A 90 -0.52 -12.18 -2.73
CA ARG A 90 -0.68 -11.07 -3.68
C ARG A 90 -1.83 -11.28 -4.68
N SER A 91 -2.86 -12.08 -4.36
CA SER A 91 -3.97 -12.22 -5.30
C SER A 91 -4.79 -10.94 -5.43
N GLY A 92 -5.15 -10.55 -6.66
CA GLY A 92 -6.09 -9.44 -6.90
C GLY A 92 -7.48 -9.66 -6.28
N ASP A 93 -7.79 -10.87 -5.80
CA ASP A 93 -9.04 -11.14 -5.08
C ASP A 93 -9.07 -10.44 -3.72
N TYR A 94 -7.91 -10.18 -3.12
CA TYR A 94 -7.83 -9.38 -1.89
C TYR A 94 -8.27 -7.94 -2.16
N ALA A 95 -7.73 -7.31 -3.21
CA ALA A 95 -8.16 -5.96 -3.60
C ALA A 95 -9.65 -5.94 -3.98
N LYS A 96 -10.13 -6.94 -4.73
CA LYS A 96 -11.55 -7.06 -5.07
C LYS A 96 -12.44 -7.18 -3.82
N LYS A 97 -12.03 -7.96 -2.83
CA LYS A 97 -12.76 -8.11 -1.57
C LYS A 97 -12.76 -6.81 -0.75
N PHE A 98 -11.60 -6.16 -0.62
CA PHE A 98 -11.49 -4.91 0.13
C PHE A 98 -12.33 -3.80 -0.47
N LEU A 99 -12.32 -3.67 -1.80
CA LEU A 99 -13.01 -2.64 -2.57
C LEU A 99 -14.43 -3.06 -3.03
N ALA A 100 -15.02 -4.13 -2.46
CA ALA A 100 -16.33 -4.63 -2.87
C ALA A 100 -17.43 -3.58 -2.76
N ASP A 101 -17.41 -2.80 -1.68
CA ASP A 101 -18.39 -1.75 -1.38
C ASP A 101 -17.92 -0.34 -1.82
N TRP A 102 -16.84 -0.26 -2.57
CA TRP A 102 -16.33 1.01 -3.07
C TRP A 102 -17.19 1.58 -4.20
N ASN A 103 -17.76 2.74 -3.96
CA ASN A 103 -18.65 3.43 -4.92
C ASN A 103 -17.88 4.31 -5.93
N GLY A 104 -16.58 4.53 -5.75
CA GLY A 104 -15.77 5.37 -6.64
C GLY A 104 -15.47 4.72 -7.99
N THR A 105 -14.77 5.45 -8.84
CA THR A 105 -14.54 5.09 -10.24
C THR A 105 -13.06 4.86 -10.57
N TYR A 106 -12.17 5.67 -10.01
CA TYR A 106 -10.76 5.72 -10.42
C TYR A 106 -9.84 5.11 -9.37
N LEU A 107 -9.09 4.07 -9.75
CA LEU A 107 -8.04 3.50 -8.91
C LEU A 107 -6.68 3.81 -9.50
N HIS A 108 -5.91 4.64 -8.81
CA HIS A 108 -4.53 4.93 -9.14
C HIS A 108 -3.60 3.90 -8.49
N CYS A 109 -2.93 3.07 -9.29
CA CYS A 109 -2.07 1.99 -8.79
C CYS A 109 -0.90 1.73 -9.74
N ASP A 110 -0.07 0.75 -9.41
CA ASP A 110 0.96 0.25 -10.32
C ASP A 110 0.36 -0.57 -11.47
N GLY A 111 1.22 -1.15 -12.31
CA GLY A 111 0.81 -2.00 -13.42
C GLY A 111 0.46 -3.45 -13.04
N TYR A 112 0.25 -3.77 -11.76
CA TYR A 112 -0.06 -5.13 -11.34
C TYR A 112 -1.39 -5.63 -11.92
N ALA A 113 -1.33 -6.77 -12.61
CA ALA A 113 -2.49 -7.34 -13.31
C ALA A 113 -3.67 -7.72 -12.39
N GLY A 114 -3.42 -7.90 -11.09
CA GLY A 114 -4.44 -8.23 -10.10
C GLY A 114 -5.55 -7.16 -9.98
N TYR A 115 -5.23 -5.90 -10.20
CA TYR A 115 -6.22 -4.80 -10.18
C TYR A 115 -7.22 -4.85 -11.35
N LYS A 116 -6.90 -5.56 -12.45
CA LYS A 116 -7.84 -5.79 -13.56
C LYS A 116 -9.08 -6.62 -13.17
N LYS A 117 -9.06 -7.28 -12.01
CA LYS A 117 -10.23 -7.98 -11.46
C LYS A 117 -11.32 -7.03 -10.94
N LEU A 118 -11.04 -5.73 -10.83
CA LEU A 118 -11.99 -4.70 -10.41
C LEU A 118 -12.85 -4.26 -11.61
N VAL A 119 -13.87 -5.05 -11.91
CA VAL A 119 -14.79 -4.79 -13.03
C VAL A 119 -15.53 -3.48 -12.80
N GLY A 120 -15.68 -2.66 -13.86
CA GLY A 120 -16.37 -1.37 -13.81
C GLY A 120 -15.55 -0.23 -13.17
N LYS A 121 -14.28 -0.46 -12.84
CA LYS A 121 -13.37 0.57 -12.34
C LYS A 121 -12.36 0.98 -13.40
N THR A 122 -12.01 2.25 -13.44
CA THR A 122 -10.95 2.79 -14.30
C THR A 122 -9.61 2.72 -13.57
N ILE A 123 -8.69 1.91 -14.10
CA ILE A 123 -7.35 1.78 -13.55
C ILE A 123 -6.44 2.87 -14.13
N CYS A 124 -5.92 3.73 -13.27
CA CYS A 124 -4.99 4.80 -13.60
C CYS A 124 -3.56 4.37 -13.22
N GLY A 125 -2.67 4.34 -14.21
CA GLY A 125 -1.28 3.93 -14.00
C GLY A 125 -0.46 4.98 -13.24
N CYS A 126 0.34 4.53 -12.28
CA CYS A 126 1.23 5.40 -11.52
C CYS A 126 2.47 5.80 -12.33
N LEU A 127 2.63 7.09 -12.62
CA LEU A 127 3.78 7.63 -13.36
C LEU A 127 5.11 7.42 -12.62
N VAL A 128 5.10 7.37 -11.29
CA VAL A 128 6.31 7.06 -10.50
C VAL A 128 6.81 5.65 -10.80
N HIS A 129 5.91 4.67 -10.86
CA HIS A 129 6.26 3.30 -11.23
C HIS A 129 6.73 3.20 -12.68
N ALA A 130 6.10 3.92 -13.60
CA ALA A 130 6.56 4.01 -14.99
C ALA A 130 7.97 4.61 -15.08
N LYS A 131 8.22 5.73 -14.38
CA LYS A 131 9.55 6.35 -14.33
C LYS A 131 10.61 5.39 -13.77
N ARG A 132 10.28 4.65 -12.70
CA ARG A 132 11.18 3.66 -12.12
C ARG A 132 11.58 2.60 -13.15
N LYS A 133 10.64 2.11 -13.98
CA LYS A 133 10.94 1.13 -15.03
C LYS A 133 11.88 1.66 -16.09
N PHE A 134 11.72 2.90 -16.53
CA PHE A 134 12.68 3.54 -17.46
C PHE A 134 14.05 3.71 -16.80
N HIS A 135 14.10 4.13 -15.56
CA HIS A 135 15.33 4.27 -14.80
C HIS A 135 16.05 2.92 -14.65
N GLU A 136 15.39 1.87 -14.20
CA GLU A 136 15.92 0.51 -14.08
C GLU A 136 16.49 0.01 -15.43
N ALA A 137 15.75 0.20 -16.53
CA ALA A 137 16.18 -0.19 -17.85
C ALA A 137 17.45 0.58 -18.31
N TYR A 138 17.55 1.87 -17.98
CA TYR A 138 18.73 2.68 -18.26
C TYR A 138 19.92 2.28 -17.39
N GLU A 139 19.70 1.94 -16.11
CA GLU A 139 20.77 1.45 -15.22
C GLU A 139 21.39 0.13 -15.70
N ILE A 140 20.56 -0.78 -16.24
CA ILE A 140 21.03 -2.06 -16.81
C ILE A 140 21.83 -1.84 -18.11
N ASN A 141 21.39 -0.90 -18.94
CA ASN A 141 22.07 -0.60 -20.21
C ASN A 141 22.11 0.92 -20.45
N LYS A 142 23.24 1.53 -20.13
CA LYS A 142 23.47 2.99 -20.27
C LYS A 142 23.43 3.51 -21.71
N SER A 143 23.52 2.63 -22.73
CA SER A 143 23.35 2.98 -24.13
C SER A 143 21.90 2.92 -24.62
N ASN A 144 20.92 2.58 -23.75
CA ASN A 144 19.52 2.56 -24.07
C ASN A 144 18.93 3.98 -24.09
N GLU A 145 19.04 4.64 -25.26
CA GLU A 145 18.54 6.01 -25.45
C GLU A 145 17.01 6.13 -25.26
N TYR A 146 16.23 5.08 -25.57
CA TYR A 146 14.77 5.11 -25.33
C TYR A 146 14.45 5.15 -23.83
N ALA A 147 15.15 4.38 -23.02
CA ALA A 147 14.98 4.39 -21.57
C ALA A 147 15.34 5.75 -20.98
N LYS A 148 16.47 6.34 -21.41
CA LYS A 148 16.92 7.68 -21.01
C LYS A 148 15.90 8.78 -21.38
N GLN A 149 15.37 8.72 -22.60
CA GLN A 149 14.36 9.66 -23.07
C GLN A 149 13.06 9.53 -22.25
N GLY A 150 12.57 8.30 -22.03
CA GLY A 150 11.37 8.04 -21.25
C GLY A 150 11.49 8.58 -19.83
N GLU A 151 12.62 8.32 -19.14
CA GLU A 151 12.88 8.88 -17.82
C GLU A 151 12.90 10.42 -17.84
N THR A 152 13.52 11.01 -18.88
CA THR A 152 13.61 12.47 -19.03
C THR A 152 12.24 13.11 -19.21
N TYR A 153 11.35 12.52 -20.03
CA TYR A 153 9.99 13.02 -20.22
C TYR A 153 9.18 12.96 -18.92
N LEU A 154 9.21 11.83 -18.22
CA LEU A 154 8.49 11.69 -16.96
C LEU A 154 9.02 12.66 -15.88
N ARG A 155 10.33 12.88 -15.82
CA ARG A 155 10.91 13.88 -14.92
C ARG A 155 10.40 15.29 -15.21
N LYS A 156 10.28 15.67 -16.51
CA LYS A 156 9.72 16.96 -16.90
C LYS A 156 8.26 17.11 -16.47
N LEU A 157 7.44 16.06 -16.58
CA LEU A 157 6.06 16.08 -16.11
C LEU A 157 5.97 16.36 -14.61
N PHE A 158 6.78 15.67 -13.79
CA PHE A 158 6.84 15.95 -12.34
C PHE A 158 7.32 17.37 -12.00
N GLN A 159 8.25 17.93 -12.81
CA GLN A 159 8.67 19.32 -12.63
C GLN A 159 7.56 20.32 -12.94
N LEU A 160 6.66 20.01 -13.89
CA LEU A 160 5.50 20.85 -14.19
C LEU A 160 4.46 20.80 -13.06
N GLU A 161 4.20 19.59 -12.52
CA GLU A 161 3.32 19.42 -11.37
C GLU A 161 3.79 20.25 -10.16
N THR A 162 5.07 20.14 -9.80
CA THR A 162 5.65 20.93 -8.68
C THR A 162 5.57 22.47 -8.88
N LYS A 163 5.39 22.94 -10.11
CA LYS A 163 5.22 24.38 -10.39
C LYS A 163 3.76 24.83 -10.40
N ALA A 164 2.84 23.87 -10.48
CA ALA A 164 1.41 24.12 -10.52
C ALA A 164 0.78 24.15 -9.11
N ASP A 165 1.46 23.53 -8.12
CA ASP A 165 1.15 23.60 -6.69
C ASP A 165 1.71 24.87 -6.04
#